data_33c18fa08b3aad92ad5b07b135e08f57
#
_entry.id   33c18fa08b3aad92ad5b07b135e08f57
#
_cell.length_a   1.000
_cell.length_b   1.000
_cell.length_c   1.000
_cell.angle_alpha   90.00
_cell.angle_beta   90.00
_cell.angle_gamma   90.00
#
_symmetry.space_group_name_H-M   'P 1'
#
loop_
_entity.id
_entity.type
_entity.pdbx_description
1 polymer ?
#
loop_
_entity_poly.entity_id
_entity_poly.type
_entity_poly.pdbx_seq_one_letter_code
_entity_poly.pdbx_strand_id
1 'polypeptide(L)'
;MVPLRIIAVFILLFIAIVQGHAQQVEVDTLTLDWRPKGYKDPKKATILSAILPGSGQVYNEKAWKVPLIYGGFATNIFFIEFNDRRYKALREGLFLLDDGLPNDFPNLNRDGLVRQVNFWRRNRDLNYFIFIGIYALNIIDAHVDAHLSSFDVSDDLSFRFEPSFEMLSAGGGVFGLTMKINF
;
A
#
# COMPACT_ATOMS: atom_id res chain seq x y z
N MET A 1 -19.04 13.94 2.06
CA MET A 1 -18.26 14.13 0.83
C MET A 1 -16.83 14.43 1.25
N VAL A 2 -15.88 13.56 0.90
CA VAL A 2 -14.46 13.92 1.03
C VAL A 2 -14.27 15.15 0.16
N PRO A 3 -13.86 16.30 0.69
CA PRO A 3 -13.74 17.50 -0.13
C PRO A 3 -12.70 17.21 -1.21
N LEU A 4 -13.06 17.43 -2.46
CA LEU A 4 -12.21 17.32 -3.65
C LEU A 4 -10.81 17.94 -3.42
N ARG A 5 -10.74 18.90 -2.51
CA ARG A 5 -9.52 19.56 -2.05
C ARG A 5 -8.52 18.63 -1.37
N ILE A 6 -8.97 17.62 -0.60
CA ILE A 6 -8.08 16.64 0.07
C ILE A 6 -7.46 15.71 -0.99
N ILE A 7 -8.27 15.26 -1.94
CA ILE A 7 -7.79 14.43 -3.06
C ILE A 7 -6.77 15.21 -3.90
N ALA A 8 -7.05 16.49 -4.19
CA ALA A 8 -6.14 17.36 -4.94
C ALA A 8 -4.80 17.57 -4.21
N VAL A 9 -4.82 17.73 -2.88
CA VAL A 9 -3.59 17.85 -2.06
C VAL A 9 -2.76 16.56 -2.12
N PHE A 10 -3.39 15.39 -2.04
CA PHE A 10 -2.68 14.11 -2.16
C PHE A 10 -2.08 13.90 -3.56
N ILE A 11 -2.80 14.31 -4.62
CA ILE A 11 -2.28 14.25 -6.00
C ILE A 11 -1.10 15.21 -6.18
N LEU A 12 -1.18 16.43 -5.66
CA LEU A 12 -0.08 17.42 -5.72
C LEU A 12 1.15 16.95 -4.94
N LEU A 13 0.95 16.38 -3.74
CA LEU A 13 2.04 15.77 -2.96
C LEU A 13 2.69 14.61 -3.71
N PHE A 14 1.89 13.77 -4.36
CA PHE A 14 2.40 12.65 -5.17
C PHE A 14 3.24 13.15 -6.36
N ILE A 15 2.77 14.18 -7.09
CA ILE A 15 3.52 14.78 -8.19
C ILE A 15 4.83 15.41 -7.71
N ALA A 16 4.83 16.09 -6.55
CA ALA A 16 6.04 16.69 -5.96
C ALA A 16 7.10 15.62 -5.57
N ILE A 17 6.66 14.46 -5.06
CA ILE A 17 7.56 13.34 -4.71
C ILE A 17 8.19 12.75 -5.97
N VAL A 18 7.44 12.61 -7.06
CA VAL A 18 7.94 12.06 -8.34
C VAL A 18 8.97 12.98 -8.99
N GLN A 19 8.83 14.30 -8.84
CA GLN A 19 9.77 15.28 -9.42
C GLN A 19 11.05 15.48 -8.59
N GLY A 20 11.03 15.11 -7.29
CA GLY A 20 12.18 15.25 -6.40
C GLY A 20 13.37 14.31 -6.68
N HIS A 21 13.25 13.37 -7.62
CA HIS A 21 14.31 12.42 -7.97
C HIS A 21 15.35 12.96 -8.96
N ALA A 22 15.23 14.18 -9.45
CA ALA A 22 16.07 14.71 -10.54
C ALA A 22 17.40 15.35 -10.10
N GLN A 23 17.70 15.47 -8.81
CA GLN A 23 18.94 16.07 -8.33
C GLN A 23 19.53 15.30 -7.15
N GLN A 24 20.13 14.14 -7.41
CA GLN A 24 21.17 13.61 -6.53
C GLN A 24 22.50 14.18 -6.99
N VAL A 25 22.97 15.20 -6.29
CA VAL A 25 24.37 15.62 -6.37
C VAL A 25 25.21 14.49 -5.76
N GLU A 26 25.98 13.81 -6.58
CA GLU A 26 26.95 12.80 -6.21
C GLU A 26 28.09 13.50 -5.44
N VAL A 27 27.99 13.52 -4.13
CA VAL A 27 29.11 13.92 -3.27
C VAL A 27 30.01 12.71 -3.13
N ASP A 28 31.06 12.67 -3.93
CA ASP A 28 32.13 11.69 -3.88
C ASP A 28 32.93 11.82 -2.59
N THR A 29 32.39 11.28 -1.50
CA THR A 29 33.17 11.05 -0.28
C THR A 29 33.85 9.69 -0.42
N LEU A 30 35.15 9.69 -0.58
CA LEU A 30 36.06 8.53 -0.54
C LEU A 30 35.98 7.80 0.82
N THR A 31 34.83 7.29 1.16
CA THR A 31 34.67 6.25 2.16
C THR A 31 34.67 4.93 1.40
N LEU A 32 35.62 4.06 1.74
CA LEU A 32 35.59 2.65 1.29
C LEU A 32 34.24 2.06 1.73
N ASP A 33 33.21 2.27 0.91
CA ASP A 33 31.88 1.75 1.16
C ASP A 33 31.88 0.26 0.77
N TRP A 34 32.07 -0.60 1.78
CA TRP A 34 32.02 -2.07 1.65
C TRP A 34 30.63 -2.61 1.35
N ARG A 35 29.62 -1.72 1.21
CA ARG A 35 28.24 -2.10 1.00
C ARG A 35 28.04 -2.63 -0.43
N PRO A 36 27.29 -3.74 -0.59
CA PRO A 36 26.98 -4.29 -1.90
C PRO A 36 26.29 -3.25 -2.80
N LYS A 37 26.51 -3.33 -4.12
CA LYS A 37 25.75 -2.55 -5.08
C LYS A 37 24.24 -2.75 -4.84
N GLY A 38 23.47 -1.66 -4.77
CA GLY A 38 22.04 -1.73 -4.53
C GLY A 38 21.62 -1.76 -3.05
N TYR A 39 22.57 -1.77 -2.11
CA TYR A 39 22.25 -1.74 -0.68
C TYR A 39 21.37 -0.53 -0.31
N LYS A 40 20.24 -0.80 0.33
CA LYS A 40 19.36 0.20 0.93
C LYS A 40 19.41 0.07 2.45
N ASP A 41 19.55 1.20 3.15
CA ASP A 41 19.56 1.19 4.61
C ASP A 41 18.14 0.95 5.16
N PRO A 42 17.89 -0.18 5.87
CA PRO A 42 16.57 -0.50 6.40
C PRO A 42 16.07 0.52 7.43
N LYS A 43 16.97 1.10 8.25
CA LYS A 43 16.58 2.12 9.21
C LYS A 43 16.08 3.38 8.51
N LYS A 44 16.78 3.80 7.45
CA LYS A 44 16.38 4.97 6.66
C LYS A 44 15.03 4.73 5.96
N ALA A 45 14.83 3.57 5.34
CA ALA A 45 13.55 3.19 4.73
C ALA A 45 12.39 3.22 5.74
N THR A 46 12.62 2.66 6.94
CA THR A 46 11.64 2.64 8.03
C THR A 46 11.26 4.05 8.48
N ILE A 47 12.25 4.91 8.75
CA ILE A 47 12.01 6.29 9.19
C ILE A 47 11.26 7.09 8.13
N LEU A 48 11.66 6.96 6.87
CA LEU A 48 10.97 7.61 5.76
C LEU A 48 9.50 7.19 5.71
N SER A 49 9.20 5.88 5.74
CA SER A 49 7.82 5.37 5.74
C SER A 49 7.02 5.74 6.98
N ALA A 50 7.69 5.96 8.12
CA ALA A 50 7.05 6.41 9.36
C ALA A 50 6.71 7.91 9.33
N ILE A 51 7.46 8.73 8.58
CA ILE A 51 7.15 10.16 8.43
C ILE A 51 6.09 10.37 7.34
N LEU A 52 6.29 9.75 6.19
CA LEU A 52 5.38 9.84 5.04
C LEU A 52 5.14 8.44 4.46
N PRO A 53 3.91 7.90 4.59
CA PRO A 53 3.58 6.60 4.03
C PRO A 53 3.96 6.49 2.55
N GLY A 54 4.65 5.43 2.17
CA GLY A 54 5.10 5.21 0.80
C GLY A 54 6.48 5.75 0.45
N SER A 55 7.06 6.66 1.25
CA SER A 55 8.38 7.24 0.92
C SER A 55 9.53 6.24 1.07
N GLY A 56 9.42 5.29 1.98
CA GLY A 56 10.37 4.18 2.09
C GLY A 56 10.32 3.26 0.85
N GLN A 57 9.14 3.02 0.27
CA GLN A 57 9.00 2.26 -0.97
C GLN A 57 9.64 2.99 -2.16
N VAL A 58 9.51 4.33 -2.20
CA VAL A 58 10.21 5.15 -3.21
C VAL A 58 11.72 5.05 -3.02
N TYR A 59 12.21 5.15 -1.78
CA TYR A 59 13.63 4.98 -1.45
C TYR A 59 14.16 3.60 -1.86
N ASN A 60 13.34 2.55 -1.73
CA ASN A 60 13.65 1.18 -2.12
C ASN A 60 13.48 0.92 -3.64
N GLU A 61 13.22 1.96 -4.45
CA GLU A 61 12.96 1.86 -5.90
C GLU A 61 11.70 1.05 -6.25
N LYS A 62 10.80 0.85 -5.28
CA LYS A 62 9.52 0.15 -5.45
C LYS A 62 8.34 1.13 -5.45
N ALA A 63 8.48 2.26 -6.14
CA ALA A 63 7.47 3.33 -6.21
C ALA A 63 6.09 2.86 -6.71
N TRP A 64 6.02 1.75 -7.45
CA TRP A 64 4.77 1.16 -7.91
C TRP A 64 3.84 0.71 -6.76
N LYS A 65 4.40 0.45 -5.56
CA LYS A 65 3.61 0.11 -4.36
C LYS A 65 2.88 1.33 -3.76
N VAL A 66 3.35 2.53 -4.04
CA VAL A 66 2.80 3.77 -3.46
C VAL A 66 1.32 3.98 -3.80
N PRO A 67 0.88 3.86 -5.06
CA PRO A 67 -0.54 3.96 -5.40
C PRO A 67 -1.41 2.93 -4.66
N LEU A 68 -0.89 1.74 -4.41
CA LEU A 68 -1.60 0.67 -3.70
C LEU A 68 -1.80 1.03 -2.22
N ILE A 69 -0.77 1.58 -1.56
CA ILE A 69 -0.82 2.06 -0.17
C ILE A 69 -1.86 3.17 -0.03
N TYR A 70 -1.78 4.19 -0.90
CA TYR A 70 -2.73 5.32 -0.87
C TYR A 70 -4.15 4.89 -1.26
N GLY A 71 -4.31 3.94 -2.17
CA GLY A 71 -5.59 3.31 -2.47
C GLY A 71 -6.21 2.63 -1.25
N GLY A 72 -5.40 1.90 -0.48
CA GLY A 72 -5.81 1.29 0.78
C GLY A 72 -6.26 2.33 1.81
N PHE A 73 -5.48 3.41 2.00
CA PHE A 73 -5.86 4.50 2.90
C PHE A 73 -7.15 5.20 2.44
N ALA A 74 -7.27 5.53 1.16
CA ALA A 74 -8.46 6.22 0.62
C ALA A 74 -9.72 5.38 0.82
N THR A 75 -9.65 4.08 0.53
CA THR A 75 -10.75 3.15 0.72
C THR A 75 -11.14 3.06 2.20
N ASN A 76 -10.16 2.95 3.10
CA ASN A 76 -10.41 2.86 4.53
C ASN A 76 -11.02 4.16 5.09
N ILE A 77 -10.52 5.33 4.68
CA ILE A 77 -11.08 6.63 5.05
C ILE A 77 -12.54 6.74 4.58
N PHE A 78 -12.85 6.29 3.37
CA PHE A 78 -14.23 6.27 2.88
C PHE A 78 -15.15 5.44 3.81
N PHE A 79 -14.70 4.25 4.25
CA PHE A 79 -15.47 3.43 5.17
C PHE A 79 -15.58 4.05 6.57
N ILE A 80 -14.54 4.72 7.07
CA ILE A 80 -14.61 5.47 8.34
C ILE A 80 -15.70 6.54 8.24
N GLU A 81 -15.68 7.38 7.21
CA GLU A 81 -16.68 8.42 7.02
C GLU A 81 -18.09 7.87 6.81
N PHE A 82 -18.22 6.79 6.04
CA PHE A 82 -19.50 6.15 5.81
C PHE A 82 -20.13 5.65 7.11
N ASN A 83 -19.35 4.93 7.94
CA ASN A 83 -19.80 4.41 9.22
C ASN A 83 -20.08 5.54 10.23
N ASP A 84 -19.23 6.57 10.26
CA ASP A 84 -19.38 7.70 11.19
C ASP A 84 -20.65 8.52 10.90
N ARG A 85 -20.96 8.77 9.62
CA ARG A 85 -22.22 9.44 9.24
C ARG A 85 -23.44 8.65 9.69
N ARG A 86 -23.46 7.33 9.49
CA ARG A 86 -24.55 6.45 9.93
C ARG A 86 -24.67 6.43 11.45
N TYR A 87 -23.55 6.32 12.14
CA TYR A 87 -23.49 6.37 13.59
C TYR A 87 -24.08 7.68 14.14
N LYS A 88 -23.65 8.84 13.60
CA LYS A 88 -24.12 10.16 14.03
C LYS A 88 -25.62 10.35 13.83
N ALA A 89 -26.12 10.01 12.64
CA ALA A 89 -27.56 10.14 12.34
C ALA A 89 -28.43 9.29 13.28
N LEU A 90 -28.06 8.03 13.50
CA LEU A 90 -28.81 7.14 14.39
C LEU A 90 -28.71 7.55 15.86
N ARG A 91 -27.54 8.05 16.28
CA ARG A 91 -27.35 8.58 17.63
C ARG A 91 -28.20 9.81 17.88
N GLU A 92 -28.26 10.72 16.91
CA GLU A 92 -29.15 11.91 16.97
C GLU A 92 -30.62 11.48 17.06
N GLY A 93 -31.06 10.53 16.22
CA GLY A 93 -32.39 9.97 16.27
C GLY A 93 -32.71 9.31 17.62
N LEU A 94 -31.75 8.70 18.29
CA LEU A 94 -31.92 8.13 19.62
C LEU A 94 -32.13 9.23 20.68
N PHE A 95 -31.35 10.31 20.62
CA PHE A 95 -31.51 11.44 21.54
C PHE A 95 -32.88 12.12 21.35
N LEU A 96 -33.30 12.37 20.10
CA LEU A 96 -34.63 12.94 19.82
C LEU A 96 -35.75 12.05 20.36
N LEU A 97 -35.62 10.73 20.22
CA LEU A 97 -36.59 9.78 20.77
C LEU A 97 -36.65 9.83 22.31
N ASP A 98 -35.46 9.87 22.97
CA ASP A 98 -35.39 9.96 24.44
C ASP A 98 -35.95 11.28 24.98
N ASP A 99 -35.88 12.37 24.19
CA ASP A 99 -36.48 13.67 24.49
C ASP A 99 -37.96 13.77 24.10
N GLY A 100 -38.55 12.69 23.56
CA GLY A 100 -39.97 12.68 23.12
C GLY A 100 -40.23 13.48 21.85
N LEU A 101 -39.17 13.81 21.08
CA LEU A 101 -39.27 14.57 19.84
C LEU A 101 -39.37 13.63 18.62
N PRO A 102 -39.97 14.08 17.52
CA PRO A 102 -40.03 13.29 16.29
C PRO A 102 -38.60 13.07 15.74
N ASN A 103 -38.30 11.86 15.28
CA ASN A 103 -37.02 11.50 14.72
C ASN A 103 -37.18 10.90 13.31
N ASP A 104 -36.10 10.80 12.55
CA ASP A 104 -36.08 10.32 11.18
C ASP A 104 -36.25 8.79 11.06
N PHE A 105 -36.39 8.06 12.18
CA PHE A 105 -36.45 6.60 12.23
C PHE A 105 -37.74 6.09 12.89
N PRO A 106 -38.94 6.39 12.37
CA PRO A 106 -40.22 6.09 12.99
C PRO A 106 -40.51 4.59 13.15
N ASN A 107 -39.81 3.74 12.36
CA ASN A 107 -39.97 2.28 12.39
C ASN A 107 -39.04 1.58 13.40
N LEU A 108 -38.19 2.33 14.12
CA LEU A 108 -37.26 1.79 15.10
C LEU A 108 -37.68 2.22 16.51
N ASN A 109 -37.85 1.22 17.38
CA ASN A 109 -38.00 1.50 18.82
C ASN A 109 -36.61 1.82 19.41
N ARG A 110 -36.60 2.27 20.67
CA ARG A 110 -35.39 2.67 21.39
C ARG A 110 -34.30 1.58 21.35
N ASP A 111 -34.68 0.32 21.61
CA ASP A 111 -33.73 -0.80 21.60
C ASP A 111 -33.18 -1.09 20.18
N GLY A 112 -34.00 -0.90 19.16
CA GLY A 112 -33.59 -0.97 17.76
C GLY A 112 -32.56 0.07 17.43
N LEU A 113 -32.78 1.33 17.82
CA LEU A 113 -31.83 2.43 17.62
C LEU A 113 -30.52 2.18 18.38
N VAL A 114 -30.58 1.75 19.64
CA VAL A 114 -29.38 1.41 20.43
C VAL A 114 -28.54 0.32 19.75
N ARG A 115 -29.20 -0.74 19.24
CA ARG A 115 -28.47 -1.80 18.50
C ARG A 115 -27.79 -1.26 17.24
N GLN A 116 -28.49 -0.43 16.47
CA GLN A 116 -27.96 0.17 15.24
C GLN A 116 -26.79 1.13 15.54
N VAL A 117 -26.94 2.01 16.55
CA VAL A 117 -25.87 2.90 16.99
C VAL A 117 -24.62 2.11 17.36
N ASN A 118 -24.79 1.04 18.15
CA ASN A 118 -23.67 0.20 18.57
C ASN A 118 -23.02 -0.56 17.38
N PHE A 119 -23.83 -1.01 16.41
CA PHE A 119 -23.33 -1.67 15.22
C PHE A 119 -22.44 -0.73 14.39
N TRP A 120 -22.92 0.46 14.06
CA TRP A 120 -22.18 1.42 13.24
C TRP A 120 -20.97 1.99 13.97
N ARG A 121 -21.05 2.18 15.31
CA ARG A 121 -19.91 2.55 16.13
C ARG A 121 -18.80 1.52 16.06
N ARG A 122 -19.12 0.22 16.24
CA ARG A 122 -18.11 -0.85 16.16
C ARG A 122 -17.47 -0.92 14.78
N ASN A 123 -18.24 -0.80 13.71
CA ASN A 123 -17.69 -0.81 12.35
C ASN A 123 -16.77 0.38 12.11
N ARG A 124 -17.13 1.58 12.59
CA ARG A 124 -16.24 2.73 12.51
C ARG A 124 -14.94 2.51 13.30
N ASP A 125 -15.06 2.05 14.54
CA ASP A 125 -13.91 1.81 15.42
C ASP A 125 -12.98 0.73 14.84
N LEU A 126 -13.55 -0.34 14.26
CA LEU A 126 -12.79 -1.35 13.53
C LEU A 126 -11.98 -0.75 12.37
N ASN A 127 -12.57 0.17 11.60
CA ASN A 127 -11.86 0.83 10.50
C ASN A 127 -10.69 1.70 11.00
N TYR A 128 -10.76 2.30 12.19
CA TYR A 128 -9.59 2.96 12.79
C TYR A 128 -8.46 1.97 13.09
N PHE A 129 -8.77 0.77 13.59
CA PHE A 129 -7.75 -0.27 13.79
C PHE A 129 -7.16 -0.74 12.46
N ILE A 130 -7.98 -0.89 11.42
CA ILE A 130 -7.51 -1.23 10.06
C ILE A 130 -6.58 -0.14 9.53
N PHE A 131 -6.90 1.15 9.75
CA PHE A 131 -6.04 2.27 9.35
C PHE A 131 -4.65 2.17 9.97
N ILE A 132 -4.59 1.91 11.27
CA ILE A 132 -3.33 1.70 12.00
C ILE A 132 -2.59 0.48 11.44
N GLY A 133 -3.33 -0.61 11.14
CA GLY A 133 -2.76 -1.82 10.53
C GLY A 133 -2.13 -1.56 9.16
N ILE A 134 -2.81 -0.84 8.27
CA ILE A 134 -2.28 -0.45 6.95
C ILE A 134 -1.00 0.38 7.13
N TYR A 135 -1.01 1.32 8.08
CA TYR A 135 0.16 2.14 8.37
C TYR A 135 1.34 1.33 8.87
N ALA A 136 1.11 0.41 9.81
CA ALA A 136 2.15 -0.48 10.33
C ALA A 136 2.71 -1.40 9.23
N LEU A 137 1.84 -1.98 8.39
CA LEU A 137 2.26 -2.82 7.27
C LEU A 137 3.10 -2.04 6.26
N ASN A 138 2.77 -0.78 5.96
CA ASN A 138 3.57 0.07 5.09
C ASN A 138 5.00 0.26 5.63
N ILE A 139 5.17 0.47 6.94
CA ILE A 139 6.50 0.62 7.56
C ILE A 139 7.28 -0.69 7.53
N ILE A 140 6.62 -1.81 7.86
CA ILE A 140 7.23 -3.15 7.86
C ILE A 140 7.67 -3.53 6.44
N ASP A 141 6.82 -3.31 5.43
CA ASP A 141 7.13 -3.59 4.02
C ASP A 141 8.37 -2.81 3.55
N ALA A 142 8.45 -1.51 3.87
CA ALA A 142 9.63 -0.70 3.54
C ALA A 142 10.91 -1.21 4.20
N HIS A 143 10.82 -1.64 5.45
CA HIS A 143 11.94 -2.21 6.20
C HIS A 143 12.43 -3.53 5.58
N VAL A 144 11.51 -4.44 5.31
CA VAL A 144 11.80 -5.76 4.72
C VAL A 144 12.38 -5.61 3.32
N ASP A 145 11.78 -4.75 2.48
CA ASP A 145 12.27 -4.49 1.13
C ASP A 145 13.71 -3.95 1.14
N ALA A 146 14.04 -3.06 2.07
CA ALA A 146 15.39 -2.54 2.21
C ALA A 146 16.39 -3.62 2.67
N HIS A 147 15.99 -4.49 3.60
CA HIS A 147 16.83 -5.63 4.00
C HIS A 147 17.09 -6.59 2.85
N LEU A 148 16.08 -6.86 2.02
CA LEU A 148 16.20 -7.76 0.89
C LEU A 148 16.96 -7.15 -0.30
N SER A 149 17.17 -5.84 -0.32
CA SER A 149 17.86 -5.16 -1.43
C SER A 149 19.32 -5.57 -1.60
N SER A 150 19.96 -6.10 -0.54
CA SER A 150 21.34 -6.56 -0.56
C SER A 150 21.48 -8.05 -0.96
N PHE A 151 20.36 -8.76 -1.06
CA PHE A 151 20.37 -10.15 -1.54
C PHE A 151 20.19 -10.15 -3.06
N ASP A 152 21.30 -10.22 -3.78
CA ASP A 152 21.29 -10.38 -5.22
C ASP A 152 20.98 -11.84 -5.54
N VAL A 153 19.76 -12.11 -5.96
CA VAL A 153 19.33 -13.47 -6.39
C VAL A 153 19.35 -13.60 -7.91
N SER A 154 19.85 -12.59 -8.63
CA SER A 154 19.54 -12.42 -10.05
C SER A 154 20.56 -13.02 -10.99
N ASP A 155 21.81 -13.23 -10.57
CA ASP A 155 22.89 -13.53 -11.52
C ASP A 155 23.20 -15.02 -11.69
N ASP A 156 22.80 -15.88 -10.74
CA ASP A 156 23.22 -17.29 -10.77
C ASP A 156 22.19 -18.26 -11.38
N LEU A 157 20.93 -17.84 -11.60
CA LEU A 157 19.89 -18.70 -12.16
C LEU A 157 19.19 -18.01 -13.35
N SER A 158 19.69 -18.22 -14.54
CA SER A 158 19.00 -17.79 -15.76
C SER A 158 18.38 -18.97 -16.51
N PHE A 159 17.06 -18.88 -16.74
CA PHE A 159 16.33 -19.79 -17.60
C PHE A 159 16.23 -19.18 -19.01
N ARG A 160 16.82 -19.83 -20.00
CA ARG A 160 16.69 -19.41 -21.40
C ARG A 160 15.99 -20.51 -22.18
N PHE A 161 14.89 -20.17 -22.83
CA PHE A 161 14.22 -21.06 -23.78
C PHE A 161 14.66 -20.69 -25.19
N GLU A 162 15.29 -21.66 -25.88
CA GLU A 162 15.70 -21.51 -27.27
C GLU A 162 14.96 -22.54 -28.13
N PRO A 163 14.35 -22.13 -29.25
CA PRO A 163 13.81 -23.07 -30.20
C PRO A 163 15.01 -23.87 -30.82
N SER A 164 14.92 -25.18 -30.80
CA SER A 164 15.92 -26.05 -31.38
C SER A 164 15.33 -26.79 -32.59
N PHE A 165 16.13 -26.87 -33.63
CA PHE A 165 15.81 -27.66 -34.83
C PHE A 165 16.92 -28.65 -35.03
N GLU A 166 16.61 -29.94 -35.01
CA GLU A 166 17.56 -31.02 -35.20
C GLU A 166 17.17 -31.86 -36.42
N MET A 167 18.14 -32.07 -37.33
CA MET A 167 17.96 -32.97 -38.47
C MET A 167 18.35 -34.37 -38.08
N LEU A 168 17.42 -35.29 -38.12
CA LEU A 168 17.69 -36.71 -37.94
C LEU A 168 18.39 -37.28 -39.16
N SER A 169 19.38 -38.16 -38.96
CA SER A 169 20.14 -38.83 -40.03
C SER A 169 19.28 -39.66 -40.98
N ALA A 170 18.00 -39.87 -40.67
CA ALA A 170 17.02 -40.57 -41.48
C ALA A 170 16.16 -39.63 -42.37
N GLY A 171 16.51 -38.35 -42.51
CA GLY A 171 15.87 -37.40 -43.42
C GLY A 171 14.64 -36.70 -42.88
N GLY A 172 14.40 -36.68 -41.53
CA GLY A 172 13.34 -35.95 -40.88
C GLY A 172 13.90 -34.82 -39.99
N GLY A 173 13.23 -33.65 -39.98
CA GLY A 173 13.55 -32.57 -39.04
C GLY A 173 12.62 -32.60 -37.84
N VAL A 174 13.14 -32.46 -36.62
CA VAL A 174 12.36 -32.35 -35.37
C VAL A 174 12.53 -30.96 -34.81
N PHE A 175 11.40 -30.30 -34.54
CA PHE A 175 11.36 -29.06 -33.81
C PHE A 175 11.22 -29.32 -32.30
N GLY A 176 12.12 -28.77 -31.53
CA GLY A 176 12.15 -28.89 -30.07
C GLY A 176 12.28 -27.54 -29.38
N LEU A 177 12.09 -27.54 -28.08
CA LEU A 177 12.35 -26.41 -27.19
C LEU A 177 13.45 -26.85 -26.22
N THR A 178 14.60 -26.19 -26.28
CA THR A 178 15.71 -26.48 -25.38
C THR A 178 15.67 -25.46 -24.23
N MET A 179 15.69 -25.97 -23.01
CA MET A 179 15.80 -25.16 -21.80
C MET A 179 17.25 -25.22 -21.29
N LYS A 180 17.94 -24.08 -21.34
CA LYS A 180 19.27 -23.93 -20.74
C LYS A 180 19.14 -23.37 -19.35
N ILE A 181 19.71 -24.03 -18.36
CA ILE A 181 19.85 -23.59 -16.99
C ILE A 181 21.33 -23.32 -16.77
N ASN A 182 21.69 -22.06 -16.51
CA ASN A 182 23.02 -21.70 -16.09
C ASN A 182 23.02 -21.59 -14.56
N PHE A 183 24.00 -22.26 -13.92
CA PHE A 183 24.22 -22.26 -12.49
C PHE A 183 25.38 -21.35 -12.14
#